data_c63affb36acfe131b25e951aa811fd4b
#
_entry.id   c63affb36acfe131b25e951aa811fd4b
#
_cell.length_a   1.000
_cell.length_b   1.000
_cell.length_c   1.000
_cell.angle_alpha   90.00
_cell.angle_beta   90.00
_cell.angle_gamma   90.00
#
_symmetry.space_group_name_H-M   'P 1'
#
loop_
_entity.id
_entity.type
_entity.pdbx_description
1 polymer ?
#
loop_
_entity_poly.entity_id
_entity_poly.type
_entity_poly.pdbx_seq_one_letter_code
_entity_poly.pdbx_strand_id
1 'polypeptide(L)'
;MINKYEERLGTERMLPLVFKMALPAVAAQFVNLLYSIVDRIYIGHIPGIGTDALAGVGVTISLVVLISSFSAIVGGGGAPLAAIALGQGDRQRAGKILGNGFTLLILFTLITSFIAYTFMEPILLFTGASEHTLGYAVDYLSIYLLGTVFVEISTGLNSFINAQGRPAIAMYSVLIGALLNIILDPIFIFWFDMGVKGAALATVISQACSAAWVLSFLFSRKASLPLERRYMKLKRGIVVAMLGLGVSPFIMASTESLVGFVLNSSLKDFGDIYVSALTILQTSMQFASVPLTGFAQGFIPIVSYNYGHGDKQRVKDCFRIALITMFSFNLILMLLMILFPSTVASAFTSDEKLIETVRWTMPVFLGGMTIFGLQRACQNMFVALGQAKISIINALLRKVILLIPLALILPHYMGVTGVYAAEAISDATAAICCTLLFFWQFPKILGKMK
;
A
#
# COMPACT_ATOMS: atom_id res chain seq x y z
N MET A 1 3.63 11.57 31.73
CA MET A 1 4.97 11.87 31.18
C MET A 1 4.94 11.67 29.68
N ILE A 2 5.49 12.63 28.91
CA ILE A 2 5.67 12.48 27.46
C ILE A 2 6.75 11.41 27.24
N ASN A 3 6.48 10.46 26.35
CA ASN A 3 7.45 9.39 26.08
C ASN A 3 8.57 9.97 25.19
N LYS A 4 9.84 9.68 25.51
CA LYS A 4 11.04 10.15 24.80
C LYS A 4 10.94 10.00 23.26
N TYR A 5 10.26 8.97 22.75
CA TYR A 5 10.10 8.75 21.30
C TYR A 5 9.11 9.71 20.66
N GLU A 6 8.04 10.04 21.38
CA GLU A 6 7.02 11.01 20.96
C GLU A 6 7.61 12.44 20.98
N GLU A 7 8.35 12.80 22.05
CA GLU A 7 9.02 14.09 22.19
C GLU A 7 9.99 14.36 21.01
N ARG A 8 10.67 13.32 20.53
CA ARG A 8 11.59 13.43 19.38
C ARG A 8 10.91 13.91 18.10
N LEU A 9 9.63 13.58 17.88
CA LEU A 9 8.88 14.07 16.71
C LEU A 9 8.80 15.59 16.68
N GLY A 10 8.76 16.24 17.85
CA GLY A 10 8.72 17.70 18.00
C GLY A 10 10.09 18.38 18.19
N THR A 11 11.16 17.66 18.57
CA THR A 11 12.40 18.30 19.05
C THR A 11 13.66 17.91 18.27
N GLU A 12 13.75 16.68 17.72
CA GLU A 12 14.94 16.20 17.00
C GLU A 12 15.16 16.98 15.67
N ARG A 13 16.41 17.11 15.23
CA ARG A 13 16.75 17.74 13.93
C ARG A 13 16.00 17.04 12.80
N MET A 14 15.39 17.80 11.87
CA MET A 14 14.41 17.30 10.93
C MET A 14 15.00 16.25 9.96
N LEU A 15 16.16 16.50 9.35
CA LEU A 15 16.74 15.58 8.37
C LEU A 15 17.06 14.20 8.95
N PRO A 16 17.81 14.07 10.07
CA PRO A 16 18.04 12.77 10.70
C PRO A 16 16.74 12.09 11.16
N LEU A 17 15.75 12.85 11.66
CA LEU A 17 14.49 12.33 12.12
C LEU A 17 13.70 11.68 10.98
N VAL A 18 13.58 12.38 9.83
CA VAL A 18 12.86 11.85 8.65
C VAL A 18 13.46 10.52 8.19
N PHE A 19 14.79 10.46 8.03
CA PHE A 19 15.44 9.21 7.60
C PHE A 19 15.36 8.10 8.65
N LYS A 20 15.47 8.42 9.93
CA LYS A 20 15.35 7.46 11.04
C LYS A 20 13.94 6.87 11.15
N MET A 21 12.92 7.64 10.78
CA MET A 21 11.55 7.18 10.71
C MET A 21 11.27 6.42 9.41
N ALA A 22 11.84 6.88 8.28
CA ALA A 22 11.54 6.33 6.97
C ALA A 22 12.30 5.03 6.66
N LEU A 23 13.58 4.92 7.01
CA LEU A 23 14.40 3.76 6.64
C LEU A 23 13.84 2.41 7.16
N PRO A 24 13.40 2.29 8.42
CA PRO A 24 12.76 1.05 8.86
C PRO A 24 11.46 0.73 8.10
N ALA A 25 10.67 1.76 7.79
CA ALA A 25 9.43 1.55 7.02
C ALA A 25 9.71 1.14 5.57
N VAL A 26 10.73 1.73 4.93
CA VAL A 26 11.20 1.33 3.58
C VAL A 26 11.71 -0.13 3.62
N ALA A 27 12.53 -0.48 4.61
CA ALA A 27 13.02 -1.85 4.78
C ALA A 27 11.86 -2.85 4.94
N ALA A 28 10.84 -2.51 5.74
CA ALA A 28 9.65 -3.33 5.90
C ALA A 28 8.91 -3.56 4.57
N GLN A 29 8.79 -2.52 3.72
CA GLN A 29 8.16 -2.64 2.41
C GLN A 29 8.94 -3.55 1.45
N PHE A 30 10.29 -3.46 1.46
CA PHE A 30 11.12 -4.38 0.69
C PHE A 30 10.99 -5.82 1.17
N VAL A 31 10.96 -6.05 2.48
CA VAL A 31 10.77 -7.39 3.05
C VAL A 31 9.40 -7.96 2.65
N ASN A 32 8.34 -7.15 2.68
CA ASN A 32 7.02 -7.56 2.19
C ASN A 32 7.05 -7.97 0.71
N LEU A 33 7.75 -7.21 -0.14
CA LEU A 33 7.89 -7.55 -1.55
C LEU A 33 8.65 -8.88 -1.73
N LEU A 34 9.76 -9.05 -1.02
CA LEU A 34 10.59 -10.25 -1.13
C LEU A 34 9.84 -11.51 -0.69
N TYR A 35 9.16 -11.47 0.48
CA TYR A 35 8.45 -12.66 0.93
C TYR A 35 7.30 -13.02 -0.02
N SER A 36 6.60 -12.03 -0.58
CA SER A 36 5.55 -12.28 -1.58
C SER A 36 6.07 -12.95 -2.86
N ILE A 37 7.31 -12.65 -3.25
CA ILE A 37 7.97 -13.33 -4.38
C ILE A 37 8.33 -14.75 -4.00
N VAL A 38 8.91 -14.97 -2.82
CA VAL A 38 9.34 -16.30 -2.33
C VAL A 38 8.14 -17.23 -2.17
N ASP A 39 7.03 -16.76 -1.60
CA ASP A 39 5.78 -17.52 -1.47
C ASP A 39 5.29 -18.03 -2.84
N ARG A 40 5.27 -17.17 -3.86
CA ARG A 40 4.89 -17.56 -5.23
C ARG A 40 5.87 -18.56 -5.84
N ILE A 41 7.15 -18.43 -5.56
CA ILE A 41 8.16 -19.41 -6.01
C ILE A 41 7.85 -20.79 -5.41
N TYR A 42 7.57 -20.88 -4.12
CA TYR A 42 7.22 -22.17 -3.49
C TYR A 42 5.94 -22.75 -4.08
N ILE A 43 4.88 -21.96 -4.24
CA ILE A 43 3.61 -22.42 -4.85
C ILE A 43 3.84 -22.92 -6.28
N GLY A 44 4.62 -22.21 -7.09
CA GLY A 44 4.94 -22.60 -8.46
C GLY A 44 5.77 -23.87 -8.59
N HIS A 45 6.47 -24.28 -7.53
CA HIS A 45 7.28 -25.50 -7.49
C HIS A 45 6.57 -26.70 -6.84
N ILE A 46 5.26 -26.62 -6.57
CA ILE A 46 4.50 -27.78 -6.06
C ILE A 46 4.49 -28.88 -7.14
N PRO A 47 4.96 -30.12 -6.83
CA PRO A 47 5.07 -31.17 -7.82
C PRO A 47 3.72 -31.50 -8.48
N GLY A 48 3.70 -31.56 -9.80
CA GLY A 48 2.54 -31.98 -10.60
C GLY A 48 1.44 -30.93 -10.78
N ILE A 49 1.34 -29.90 -9.92
CA ILE A 49 0.25 -28.91 -9.94
C ILE A 49 0.72 -27.46 -9.89
N GLY A 50 2.03 -27.18 -9.82
CA GLY A 50 2.60 -25.87 -9.53
C GLY A 50 2.07 -24.75 -10.45
N THR A 51 1.94 -24.99 -11.74
CA THR A 51 1.43 -24.00 -12.70
C THR A 51 -0.03 -23.64 -12.42
N ASP A 52 -0.90 -24.65 -12.23
CA ASP A 52 -2.33 -24.43 -11.97
C ASP A 52 -2.55 -23.85 -10.57
N ALA A 53 -1.78 -24.29 -9.59
CA ALA A 53 -1.77 -23.75 -8.24
C ALA A 53 -1.38 -22.27 -8.21
N LEU A 54 -0.30 -21.90 -8.92
CA LEU A 54 0.15 -20.51 -9.01
C LEU A 54 -0.89 -19.63 -9.73
N ALA A 55 -1.50 -20.14 -10.79
CA ALA A 55 -2.58 -19.45 -11.49
C ALA A 55 -3.82 -19.28 -10.59
N GLY A 56 -4.22 -20.33 -9.86
CA GLY A 56 -5.35 -20.28 -8.92
C GLY A 56 -5.13 -19.29 -7.79
N VAL A 57 -3.97 -19.30 -7.14
CA VAL A 57 -3.60 -18.31 -6.12
C VAL A 57 -3.53 -16.91 -6.74
N GLY A 58 -3.02 -16.77 -7.96
CA GLY A 58 -2.96 -15.51 -8.70
C GLY A 58 -4.32 -14.82 -8.83
N VAL A 59 -5.38 -15.60 -9.12
CA VAL A 59 -6.76 -15.07 -9.22
C VAL A 59 -7.27 -14.51 -7.88
N THR A 60 -6.84 -15.09 -6.73
CA THR A 60 -7.27 -14.61 -5.40
C THR A 60 -6.67 -13.27 -5.02
N ILE A 61 -5.53 -12.86 -5.62
CA ILE A 61 -4.79 -11.66 -5.25
C ILE A 61 -5.65 -10.41 -5.30
N SER A 62 -6.47 -10.25 -6.34
CA SER A 62 -7.34 -9.07 -6.49
C SER A 62 -8.32 -8.94 -5.32
N LEU A 63 -8.89 -10.05 -4.86
CA LEU A 63 -9.81 -10.06 -3.71
C LEU A 63 -9.06 -9.83 -2.39
N VAL A 64 -7.89 -10.45 -2.23
CA VAL A 64 -7.02 -10.24 -1.05
C VAL A 64 -6.61 -8.77 -0.93
N VAL A 65 -6.19 -8.13 -2.03
CA VAL A 65 -5.84 -6.70 -2.07
C VAL A 65 -7.05 -5.83 -1.74
N LEU A 66 -8.21 -6.15 -2.27
CA LEU A 66 -9.45 -5.42 -1.98
C LEU A 66 -9.80 -5.49 -0.49
N ILE A 67 -9.76 -6.68 0.11
CA ILE A 67 -10.02 -6.86 1.55
C ILE A 67 -8.95 -6.10 2.37
N SER A 68 -7.68 -6.29 2.06
CA SER A 68 -6.58 -5.62 2.78
C SER A 68 -6.60 -4.10 2.65
N SER A 69 -7.26 -3.55 1.60
CA SER A 69 -7.41 -2.10 1.45
C SER A 69 -8.25 -1.46 2.56
N PHE A 70 -9.10 -2.23 3.27
CA PHE A 70 -9.83 -1.73 4.43
C PHE A 70 -8.91 -1.37 5.61
N SER A 71 -7.77 -2.05 5.76
CA SER A 71 -6.75 -1.64 6.75
C SER A 71 -6.21 -0.24 6.47
N ALA A 72 -6.15 0.17 5.18
CA ALA A 72 -5.72 1.50 4.79
C ALA A 72 -6.69 2.60 5.25
N ILE A 73 -7.99 2.29 5.41
CA ILE A 73 -8.96 3.23 5.99
C ILE A 73 -8.56 3.55 7.42
N VAL A 74 -8.27 2.54 8.20
CA VAL A 74 -7.96 2.70 9.62
C VAL A 74 -6.52 3.16 9.83
N GLY A 75 -5.55 2.54 9.17
CA GLY A 75 -4.13 2.94 9.25
C GLY A 75 -3.88 4.29 8.63
N GLY A 76 -4.32 4.50 7.38
CA GLY A 76 -4.09 5.74 6.65
C GLY A 76 -4.95 6.92 7.12
N GLY A 77 -6.16 6.65 7.64
CA GLY A 77 -7.03 7.68 8.18
C GLY A 77 -6.84 7.92 9.67
N GLY A 78 -6.75 6.85 10.45
CA GLY A 78 -6.69 6.94 11.91
C GLY A 78 -5.33 7.35 12.47
N ALA A 79 -4.24 6.80 11.94
CA ALA A 79 -2.91 7.07 12.49
C ALA A 79 -2.49 8.56 12.34
N PRO A 80 -2.71 9.25 11.21
CA PRO A 80 -2.47 10.70 11.14
C PRO A 80 -3.32 11.50 12.12
N LEU A 81 -4.62 11.15 12.26
CA LEU A 81 -5.51 11.83 13.23
C LEU A 81 -5.05 11.61 14.68
N ALA A 82 -4.56 10.41 15.00
CA ALA A 82 -4.00 10.12 16.32
C ALA A 82 -2.69 10.91 16.57
N ALA A 83 -1.81 11.01 15.55
CA ALA A 83 -0.58 11.79 15.64
C ALA A 83 -0.88 13.30 15.81
N ILE A 84 -1.88 13.83 15.11
CA ILE A 84 -2.35 15.22 15.30
C ILE A 84 -2.82 15.43 16.74
N ALA A 85 -3.64 14.51 17.27
CA ALA A 85 -4.14 14.59 18.64
C ALA A 85 -3.01 14.50 19.68
N LEU A 86 -1.98 13.65 19.43
CA LEU A 86 -0.77 13.59 20.27
C LEU A 86 0.00 14.91 20.24
N GLY A 87 0.17 15.52 19.06
CA GLY A 87 0.80 16.84 18.92
C GLY A 87 0.04 17.95 19.66
N GLN A 88 -1.29 17.86 19.72
CA GLN A 88 -2.17 18.76 20.50
C GLN A 88 -2.12 18.49 22.01
N GLY A 89 -1.43 17.43 22.46
CA GLY A 89 -1.44 17.00 23.86
C GLY A 89 -2.69 16.23 24.29
N ASP A 90 -3.66 16.03 23.37
CA ASP A 90 -4.92 15.30 23.68
C ASP A 90 -4.75 13.79 23.53
N ARG A 91 -4.07 13.19 24.51
CA ARG A 91 -3.87 11.73 24.59
C ARG A 91 -5.17 10.94 24.70
N GLN A 92 -6.19 11.52 25.30
CA GLN A 92 -7.49 10.85 25.42
C GLN A 92 -8.15 10.69 24.05
N ARG A 93 -8.10 11.75 23.24
CA ARG A 93 -8.61 11.72 21.86
C ARG A 93 -7.80 10.74 21.00
N ALA A 94 -6.48 10.78 21.08
CA ALA A 94 -5.60 9.83 20.39
C ALA A 94 -5.92 8.38 20.76
N GLY A 95 -6.09 8.07 22.07
CA GLY A 95 -6.48 6.74 22.55
C GLY A 95 -7.85 6.30 22.02
N LYS A 96 -8.83 7.20 21.98
CA LYS A 96 -10.14 6.91 21.38
C LYS A 96 -10.04 6.63 19.87
N ILE A 97 -9.16 7.32 19.15
CA ILE A 97 -8.93 7.08 17.72
C ILE A 97 -8.33 5.69 17.52
N LEU A 98 -7.30 5.30 18.27
CA LEU A 98 -6.72 3.96 18.21
C LEU A 98 -7.74 2.87 18.57
N GLY A 99 -8.47 3.02 19.69
CA GLY A 99 -9.46 2.03 20.14
C GLY A 99 -10.62 1.87 19.15
N ASN A 100 -11.14 2.99 18.58
CA ASN A 100 -12.16 2.93 17.53
C ASN A 100 -11.59 2.30 16.24
N GLY A 101 -10.33 2.58 15.89
CA GLY A 101 -9.64 1.97 14.75
C GLY A 101 -9.55 0.45 14.89
N PHE A 102 -9.13 -0.05 16.07
CA PHE A 102 -9.11 -1.48 16.34
C PHE A 102 -10.48 -2.13 16.16
N THR A 103 -11.53 -1.53 16.73
CA THR A 103 -12.90 -2.07 16.59
C THR A 103 -13.39 -2.05 15.15
N LEU A 104 -13.05 -0.99 14.38
CA LEU A 104 -13.39 -0.90 12.95
C LEU A 104 -12.66 -1.96 12.12
N LEU A 105 -11.38 -2.24 12.39
CA LEU A 105 -10.65 -3.32 11.72
C LEU A 105 -11.34 -4.67 11.92
N ILE A 106 -11.70 -5.00 13.15
CA ILE A 106 -12.44 -6.24 13.44
C ILE A 106 -13.76 -6.28 12.69
N LEU A 107 -14.53 -5.18 12.71
CA LEU A 107 -15.83 -5.10 12.04
C LEU A 107 -15.68 -5.24 10.52
N PHE A 108 -14.74 -4.53 9.91
CA PHE A 108 -14.46 -4.64 8.47
C PHE A 108 -14.04 -6.06 8.10
N THR A 109 -13.13 -6.66 8.86
CA THR A 109 -12.70 -8.03 8.63
C THR A 109 -13.88 -9.00 8.67
N LEU A 110 -14.72 -8.94 9.71
CA LEU A 110 -15.87 -9.84 9.83
C LEU A 110 -16.85 -9.68 8.66
N ILE A 111 -17.16 -8.45 8.28
CA ILE A 111 -18.09 -8.17 7.16
C ILE A 111 -17.48 -8.63 5.84
N THR A 112 -16.24 -8.21 5.53
CA THR A 112 -15.61 -8.52 4.24
C THR A 112 -15.31 -10.02 4.10
N SER A 113 -14.83 -10.67 5.17
CA SER A 113 -14.60 -12.13 5.15
C SER A 113 -15.89 -12.90 5.04
N PHE A 114 -16.98 -12.48 5.70
CA PHE A 114 -18.30 -13.11 5.57
C PHE A 114 -18.82 -13.00 4.14
N ILE A 115 -18.76 -11.81 3.53
CA ILE A 115 -19.19 -11.60 2.15
C ILE A 115 -18.31 -12.42 1.19
N ALA A 116 -16.99 -12.35 1.34
CA ALA A 116 -16.04 -13.07 0.49
C ALA A 116 -16.20 -14.59 0.61
N TYR A 117 -16.47 -15.11 1.81
CA TYR A 117 -16.69 -16.54 2.03
C TYR A 117 -18.01 -17.01 1.43
N THR A 118 -19.08 -16.22 1.57
CA THR A 118 -20.42 -16.56 1.05
C THR A 118 -20.46 -16.53 -0.48
N PHE A 119 -19.76 -15.60 -1.10
CA PHE A 119 -19.74 -15.41 -2.56
C PHE A 119 -18.40 -15.81 -3.20
N MET A 120 -17.65 -16.72 -2.58
CA MET A 120 -16.29 -17.07 -2.97
C MET A 120 -16.20 -17.52 -4.42
N GLU A 121 -16.91 -18.56 -4.80
CA GLU A 121 -16.85 -19.12 -6.16
C GLU A 121 -17.31 -18.13 -7.24
N PRO A 122 -18.48 -17.44 -7.11
CA PRO A 122 -18.88 -16.40 -8.06
C PRO A 122 -17.85 -15.30 -8.24
N ILE A 123 -17.20 -14.84 -7.15
CA ILE A 123 -16.19 -13.81 -7.21
C ILE A 123 -14.93 -14.32 -7.92
N LEU A 124 -14.48 -15.55 -7.60
CA LEU A 124 -13.30 -16.15 -8.22
C LEU A 124 -13.50 -16.38 -9.73
N LEU A 125 -14.68 -16.85 -10.14
CA LEU A 125 -15.02 -16.98 -11.56
C LEU A 125 -15.06 -15.62 -12.26
N PHE A 126 -15.63 -14.61 -11.63
CA PHE A 126 -15.65 -13.25 -12.16
C PHE A 126 -14.24 -12.66 -12.30
N THR A 127 -13.31 -12.99 -11.38
CA THR A 127 -11.92 -12.53 -11.42
C THR A 127 -11.03 -13.35 -12.37
N GLY A 128 -11.56 -14.39 -13.02
CA GLY A 128 -10.89 -15.12 -14.08
C GLY A 128 -10.41 -16.52 -13.72
N ALA A 129 -10.95 -17.12 -12.64
CA ALA A 129 -10.70 -18.54 -12.36
C ALA A 129 -11.29 -19.41 -13.46
N SER A 130 -10.52 -20.41 -13.93
CA SER A 130 -10.98 -21.46 -14.83
C SER A 130 -11.44 -22.70 -14.03
N GLU A 131 -12.08 -23.66 -14.69
CA GLU A 131 -12.44 -24.95 -14.07
C GLU A 131 -11.23 -25.67 -13.45
N HIS A 132 -10.04 -25.53 -14.06
CA HIS A 132 -8.81 -26.16 -13.56
C HIS A 132 -8.18 -25.40 -12.36
N THR A 133 -8.35 -24.09 -12.28
CA THR A 133 -7.71 -23.25 -11.24
C THR A 133 -8.62 -22.94 -10.08
N LEU A 134 -9.94 -23.05 -10.24
CA LEU A 134 -10.94 -22.71 -9.24
C LEU A 134 -10.74 -23.46 -7.92
N GLY A 135 -10.48 -24.77 -7.98
CA GLY A 135 -10.26 -25.60 -6.79
C GLY A 135 -9.08 -25.08 -5.94
N TYR A 136 -7.96 -24.76 -6.58
CA TYR A 136 -6.79 -24.21 -5.87
C TYR A 136 -7.05 -22.82 -5.30
N ALA A 137 -7.79 -21.99 -6.04
CA ALA A 137 -8.19 -20.65 -5.57
C ALA A 137 -9.10 -20.74 -4.32
N VAL A 138 -10.07 -21.64 -4.32
CA VAL A 138 -10.98 -21.90 -3.18
C VAL A 138 -10.19 -22.45 -1.98
N ASP A 139 -9.31 -23.41 -2.21
CA ASP A 139 -8.46 -24.01 -1.17
C ASP A 139 -7.57 -22.97 -0.47
N TYR A 140 -6.96 -22.07 -1.22
CA TYR A 140 -6.16 -20.97 -0.67
C TYR A 140 -7.02 -19.96 0.08
N LEU A 141 -8.04 -19.45 -0.60
CA LEU A 141 -8.83 -18.32 -0.11
C LEU A 141 -9.65 -18.69 1.13
N SER A 142 -10.18 -19.91 1.21
CA SER A 142 -10.96 -20.38 2.38
C SER A 142 -10.15 -20.32 3.67
N ILE A 143 -8.87 -20.73 3.64
CA ILE A 143 -7.98 -20.67 4.79
C ILE A 143 -7.54 -19.23 5.05
N TYR A 144 -7.17 -18.49 4.01
CA TYR A 144 -6.73 -17.10 4.12
C TYR A 144 -7.80 -16.20 4.76
N LEU A 145 -9.08 -16.35 4.38
CA LEU A 145 -10.19 -15.56 4.93
C LEU A 145 -10.38 -15.76 6.44
N LEU A 146 -10.13 -16.96 6.96
CA LEU A 146 -10.16 -17.20 8.41
C LEU A 146 -9.04 -16.44 9.15
N GLY A 147 -7.91 -16.22 8.48
CA GLY A 147 -6.76 -15.50 9.02
C GLY A 147 -6.75 -14.00 8.73
N THR A 148 -7.68 -13.49 7.93
CA THR A 148 -7.69 -12.07 7.49
C THR A 148 -7.68 -11.10 8.66
N VAL A 149 -8.29 -11.44 9.79
CA VAL A 149 -8.27 -10.63 11.02
C VAL A 149 -6.84 -10.31 11.47
N PHE A 150 -5.92 -11.25 11.35
CA PHE A 150 -4.51 -11.03 11.73
C PHE A 150 -3.80 -10.11 10.75
N VAL A 151 -4.09 -10.26 9.46
CA VAL A 151 -3.56 -9.38 8.40
C VAL A 151 -4.01 -7.94 8.63
N GLU A 152 -5.31 -7.72 8.84
CA GLU A 152 -5.89 -6.40 9.07
C GLU A 152 -5.34 -5.75 10.35
N ILE A 153 -5.23 -6.51 11.44
CA ILE A 153 -4.66 -6.03 12.70
C ILE A 153 -3.19 -5.66 12.51
N SER A 154 -2.38 -6.55 11.92
CA SER A 154 -0.94 -6.31 11.76
C SER A 154 -0.69 -5.08 10.88
N THR A 155 -1.38 -4.95 9.75
CA THR A 155 -1.19 -3.86 8.79
C THR A 155 -1.78 -2.55 9.28
N GLY A 156 -3.04 -2.57 9.72
CA GLY A 156 -3.76 -1.36 10.13
C GLY A 156 -3.20 -0.71 11.39
N LEU A 157 -2.86 -1.52 12.41
CA LEU A 157 -2.33 -0.99 13.67
C LEU A 157 -0.83 -0.64 13.62
N ASN A 158 -0.06 -1.19 12.69
CA ASN A 158 1.34 -0.78 12.48
C ASN A 158 1.48 0.72 12.21
N SER A 159 0.53 1.30 11.50
CA SER A 159 0.50 2.74 11.24
C SER A 159 0.41 3.56 12.54
N PHE A 160 -0.30 3.08 13.56
CA PHE A 160 -0.36 3.72 14.89
C PHE A 160 0.93 3.56 15.70
N ILE A 161 1.70 2.49 15.46
CA ILE A 161 3.05 2.34 16.05
C ILE A 161 4.00 3.37 15.44
N ASN A 162 3.92 3.57 14.11
CA ASN A 162 4.67 4.63 13.42
C ASN A 162 4.27 6.02 13.95
N ALA A 163 2.98 6.28 14.18
CA ALA A 163 2.47 7.53 14.74
C ALA A 163 3.02 7.86 16.14
N GLN A 164 3.45 6.84 16.89
CA GLN A 164 4.12 6.99 18.18
C GLN A 164 5.65 7.21 18.08
N GLY A 165 6.20 7.39 16.87
CA GLY A 165 7.64 7.57 16.66
C GLY A 165 8.47 6.28 16.79
N ARG A 166 7.87 5.11 16.59
CA ARG A 166 8.53 3.80 16.77
C ARG A 166 8.52 2.92 15.51
N PRO A 167 9.03 3.37 14.38
CA PRO A 167 8.99 2.62 13.13
C PRO A 167 9.78 1.30 13.17
N ALA A 168 10.82 1.20 13.99
CA ALA A 168 11.56 -0.05 14.14
C ALA A 168 10.69 -1.18 14.72
N ILE A 169 9.77 -0.86 15.66
CA ILE A 169 8.86 -1.87 16.23
C ILE A 169 7.85 -2.33 15.17
N ALA A 170 7.34 -1.38 14.36
CA ALA A 170 6.48 -1.70 13.22
C ALA A 170 7.20 -2.55 12.17
N MET A 171 8.47 -2.26 11.88
CA MET A 171 9.31 -3.06 10.98
C MET A 171 9.50 -4.49 11.51
N TYR A 172 9.75 -4.67 12.82
CA TYR A 172 9.93 -6.00 13.39
C TYR A 172 8.69 -6.88 13.23
N SER A 173 7.48 -6.34 13.28
CA SER A 173 6.27 -7.15 13.03
C SER A 173 6.26 -7.73 11.61
N VAL A 174 6.68 -6.93 10.63
CA VAL A 174 6.79 -7.35 9.23
C VAL A 174 7.89 -8.40 9.05
N LEU A 175 9.06 -8.18 9.68
CA LEU A 175 10.18 -9.14 9.64
C LEU A 175 9.78 -10.48 10.24
N ILE A 176 9.10 -10.49 11.39
CA ILE A 176 8.61 -11.72 12.04
C ILE A 176 7.66 -12.46 11.09
N GLY A 177 6.68 -11.77 10.50
CA GLY A 177 5.75 -12.38 9.56
C GLY A 177 6.46 -12.96 8.33
N ALA A 178 7.32 -12.18 7.70
CA ALA A 178 8.03 -12.60 6.50
C ALA A 178 8.97 -13.79 6.74
N LEU A 179 9.77 -13.74 7.81
CA LEU A 179 10.69 -14.84 8.14
C LEU A 179 9.95 -16.13 8.49
N LEU A 180 8.87 -16.03 9.28
CA LEU A 180 8.06 -17.19 9.61
C LEU A 180 7.39 -17.78 8.38
N ASN A 181 6.86 -16.94 7.48
CA ASN A 181 6.24 -17.41 6.24
C ASN A 181 7.24 -18.16 5.38
N ILE A 182 8.44 -17.61 5.11
CA ILE A 182 9.51 -18.25 4.32
C ILE A 182 9.92 -19.61 4.92
N ILE A 183 9.89 -19.75 6.26
CA ILE A 183 10.24 -20.99 6.94
C ILE A 183 9.07 -22.00 6.91
N LEU A 184 7.85 -21.52 7.13
CA LEU A 184 6.67 -22.39 7.26
C LEU A 184 6.14 -22.87 5.90
N ASP A 185 6.30 -22.08 4.83
CA ASP A 185 5.87 -22.45 3.48
C ASP A 185 6.44 -23.84 3.05
N PRO A 186 7.77 -24.07 3.01
CA PRO A 186 8.28 -25.36 2.60
C PRO A 186 7.88 -26.49 3.54
N ILE A 187 7.68 -26.22 4.82
CA ILE A 187 7.24 -27.21 5.79
C ILE A 187 5.81 -27.68 5.49
N PHE A 188 4.86 -26.74 5.32
CA PHE A 188 3.47 -27.11 5.07
C PHE A 188 3.21 -27.53 3.62
N ILE A 189 3.85 -26.87 2.65
CA ILE A 189 3.64 -27.17 1.25
C ILE A 189 4.21 -28.55 0.88
N PHE A 190 5.48 -28.80 1.24
CA PHE A 190 6.22 -29.98 0.75
C PHE A 190 6.33 -31.06 1.82
N TRP A 191 6.69 -30.74 3.06
CA TRP A 191 6.93 -31.77 4.09
C TRP A 191 5.62 -32.38 4.60
N PHE A 192 4.59 -31.56 4.85
CA PHE A 192 3.25 -32.04 5.23
C PHE A 192 2.36 -32.33 4.02
N ASP A 193 2.85 -32.13 2.80
CA ASP A 193 2.13 -32.36 1.52
C ASP A 193 0.75 -31.68 1.45
N MET A 194 0.64 -30.49 2.05
CA MET A 194 -0.62 -29.74 2.08
C MET A 194 -0.83 -28.89 0.81
N GLY A 195 0.19 -28.78 -0.06
CA GLY A 195 0.13 -28.00 -1.28
C GLY A 195 -0.31 -26.55 -1.06
N VAL A 196 -1.28 -26.08 -1.83
CA VAL A 196 -1.80 -24.70 -1.75
C VAL A 196 -2.42 -24.35 -0.38
N LYS A 197 -3.06 -25.32 0.29
CA LYS A 197 -3.58 -25.15 1.66
C LYS A 197 -2.45 -24.86 2.65
N GLY A 198 -1.30 -25.51 2.43
CA GLY A 198 -0.10 -25.30 3.24
C GLY A 198 0.41 -23.86 3.15
N ALA A 199 0.49 -23.29 1.94
CA ALA A 199 0.87 -21.90 1.73
C ALA A 199 -0.08 -20.92 2.43
N ALA A 200 -1.40 -21.12 2.29
CA ALA A 200 -2.38 -20.30 2.98
C ALA A 200 -2.26 -20.39 4.51
N LEU A 201 -2.05 -21.61 5.06
CA LEU A 201 -1.90 -21.82 6.49
C LEU A 201 -0.61 -21.17 7.02
N ALA A 202 0.51 -21.29 6.30
CA ALA A 202 1.77 -20.63 6.64
C ALA A 202 1.60 -19.12 6.71
N THR A 203 0.92 -18.54 5.72
CA THR A 203 0.59 -17.10 5.69
C THR A 203 -0.24 -16.70 6.91
N VAL A 204 -1.31 -17.42 7.23
CA VAL A 204 -2.18 -17.12 8.38
C VAL A 204 -1.42 -17.18 9.70
N ILE A 205 -0.61 -18.22 9.94
CA ILE A 205 0.18 -18.35 11.16
C ILE A 205 1.21 -17.21 11.27
N SER A 206 1.89 -16.90 10.19
CA SER A 206 2.89 -15.84 10.13
C SER A 206 2.27 -14.47 10.43
N GLN A 207 1.10 -14.19 9.86
CA GLN A 207 0.36 -12.96 10.14
C GLN A 207 -0.22 -12.94 11.56
N ALA A 208 -0.61 -14.08 12.13
CA ALA A 208 -1.02 -14.18 13.52
C ALA A 208 0.14 -13.79 14.47
N CYS A 209 1.36 -14.26 14.19
CA CYS A 209 2.55 -13.88 14.96
C CYS A 209 2.86 -12.36 14.81
N SER A 210 2.74 -11.82 13.60
CA SER A 210 2.87 -10.37 13.37
C SER A 210 1.83 -9.58 14.16
N ALA A 211 0.56 -9.98 14.13
CA ALA A 211 -0.52 -9.36 14.88
C ALA A 211 -0.30 -9.46 16.39
N ALA A 212 0.15 -10.61 16.87
CA ALA A 212 0.50 -10.81 18.29
C ALA A 212 1.62 -9.87 18.74
N TRP A 213 2.66 -9.65 17.91
CA TRP A 213 3.72 -8.69 18.19
C TRP A 213 3.17 -7.25 18.29
N VAL A 214 2.36 -6.82 17.30
CA VAL A 214 1.73 -5.50 17.28
C VAL A 214 0.85 -5.29 18.51
N LEU A 215 -0.02 -6.24 18.81
CA LEU A 215 -0.92 -6.18 19.98
C LEU A 215 -0.14 -6.20 21.30
N SER A 216 0.90 -7.04 21.42
CA SER A 216 1.73 -7.10 22.63
C SER A 216 2.41 -5.76 22.93
N PHE A 217 2.86 -5.06 21.89
CA PHE A 217 3.40 -3.72 22.03
C PHE A 217 2.32 -2.72 22.44
N LEU A 218 1.17 -2.70 21.73
CA LEU A 218 0.10 -1.73 21.98
C LEU A 218 -0.59 -1.91 23.34
N PHE A 219 -0.62 -3.14 23.87
CA PHE A 219 -1.09 -3.38 25.24
C PHE A 219 -0.02 -3.13 26.32
N SER A 220 1.24 -2.96 25.92
CA SER A 220 2.33 -2.77 26.88
C SER A 220 2.38 -1.34 27.41
N ARG A 221 2.97 -1.20 28.62
CA ARG A 221 3.30 0.12 29.22
C ARG A 221 4.37 0.89 28.43
N LYS A 222 5.02 0.25 27.45
CA LYS A 222 6.05 0.88 26.59
C LYS A 222 5.42 1.71 25.46
N ALA A 223 4.14 1.47 25.10
CA ALA A 223 3.42 2.26 24.12
C ALA A 223 3.12 3.65 24.69
N SER A 224 3.38 4.69 23.90
CA SER A 224 2.97 6.06 24.24
C SER A 224 1.45 6.23 24.16
N LEU A 225 0.84 5.43 23.31
CA LEU A 225 -0.59 5.33 23.06
C LEU A 225 -1.02 3.88 23.24
N PRO A 226 -1.31 3.43 24.47
CA PRO A 226 -1.74 2.06 24.71
C PRO A 226 -3.16 1.82 24.18
N LEU A 227 -3.40 0.59 23.72
CA LEU A 227 -4.74 0.14 23.35
C LEU A 227 -5.53 -0.21 24.62
N GLU A 228 -6.52 0.61 24.95
CA GLU A 228 -7.33 0.47 26.15
C GLU A 228 -8.77 0.04 25.82
N ARG A 229 -9.29 -0.97 26.51
CA ARG A 229 -10.65 -1.49 26.31
C ARG A 229 -11.73 -0.40 26.41
N ARG A 230 -11.56 0.58 27.31
CA ARG A 230 -12.50 1.71 27.49
C ARG A 230 -12.67 2.58 26.24
N TYR A 231 -11.72 2.55 25.31
CA TYR A 231 -11.73 3.35 24.08
C TYR A 231 -12.21 2.60 22.83
N MET A 232 -12.50 1.29 22.96
CA MET A 232 -12.97 0.45 21.86
C MET A 232 -14.44 0.71 21.46
N LYS A 233 -15.22 1.39 22.32
CA LYS A 233 -16.60 1.77 21.99
C LYS A 233 -16.62 2.79 20.86
N LEU A 234 -17.27 2.46 19.75
CA LEU A 234 -17.35 3.30 18.57
C LEU A 234 -18.02 4.65 18.89
N LYS A 235 -17.37 5.72 18.45
CA LYS A 235 -17.86 7.10 18.54
C LYS A 235 -18.03 7.66 17.14
N ARG A 236 -19.28 7.99 16.76
CA ARG A 236 -19.63 8.49 15.42
C ARG A 236 -18.70 9.58 14.89
N GLY A 237 -18.37 10.58 15.70
CA GLY A 237 -17.49 11.67 15.27
C GLY A 237 -16.06 11.22 14.92
N ILE A 238 -15.51 10.23 15.66
CA ILE A 238 -14.19 9.65 15.40
C ILE A 238 -14.25 8.75 14.16
N VAL A 239 -15.27 7.90 14.08
CA VAL A 239 -15.45 6.98 12.94
C VAL A 239 -15.59 7.78 11.64
N VAL A 240 -16.45 8.80 11.60
CA VAL A 240 -16.65 9.64 10.40
C VAL A 240 -15.37 10.38 10.00
N ALA A 241 -14.61 10.91 10.97
CA ALA A 241 -13.32 11.56 10.68
C ALA A 241 -12.30 10.57 10.12
N MET A 242 -12.21 9.38 10.70
CA MET A 242 -11.30 8.30 10.26
C MET A 242 -11.66 7.79 8.87
N LEU A 243 -12.94 7.49 8.62
CA LEU A 243 -13.43 7.10 7.30
C LEU A 243 -13.18 8.20 6.28
N GLY A 244 -13.50 9.46 6.62
CA GLY A 244 -13.31 10.60 5.73
C GLY A 244 -11.87 10.74 5.24
N LEU A 245 -10.87 10.59 6.12
CA LEU A 245 -9.47 10.68 5.75
C LEU A 245 -8.96 9.39 5.10
N GLY A 246 -9.43 8.23 5.57
CA GLY A 246 -8.98 6.91 5.16
C GLY A 246 -9.53 6.45 3.80
N VAL A 247 -10.62 7.04 3.31
CA VAL A 247 -11.18 6.73 1.98
C VAL A 247 -10.16 7.01 0.86
N SER A 248 -9.33 8.04 0.98
CA SER A 248 -8.30 8.33 -0.04
C SER A 248 -7.26 7.20 -0.19
N PRO A 249 -6.54 6.76 0.86
CA PRO A 249 -5.65 5.61 0.74
C PRO A 249 -6.37 4.30 0.38
N PHE A 250 -7.63 4.11 0.79
CA PHE A 250 -8.46 2.99 0.36
C PHE A 250 -8.69 3.01 -1.16
N ILE A 251 -9.12 4.14 -1.73
CA ILE A 251 -9.30 4.28 -3.18
C ILE A 251 -7.99 3.99 -3.91
N MET A 252 -6.87 4.52 -3.41
CA MET A 252 -5.56 4.30 -4.02
C MET A 252 -5.17 2.82 -4.05
N ALA A 253 -5.45 2.08 -2.99
CA ALA A 253 -5.14 0.65 -2.91
C ALA A 253 -6.12 -0.22 -3.72
N SER A 254 -7.43 0.01 -3.56
CA SER A 254 -8.47 -0.82 -4.20
C SER A 254 -8.55 -0.62 -5.72
N THR A 255 -8.21 0.57 -6.23
CA THR A 255 -8.26 0.84 -7.69
C THR A 255 -7.09 0.24 -8.46
N GLU A 256 -6.02 -0.20 -7.82
CA GLU A 256 -4.89 -0.83 -8.52
C GLU A 256 -5.31 -2.10 -9.28
N SER A 257 -6.11 -2.96 -8.64
CA SER A 257 -6.64 -4.17 -9.28
C SER A 257 -7.57 -3.85 -10.45
N LEU A 258 -8.44 -2.85 -10.29
CA LEU A 258 -9.36 -2.41 -11.35
C LEU A 258 -8.60 -1.87 -12.56
N VAL A 259 -7.57 -1.07 -12.32
CA VAL A 259 -6.70 -0.53 -13.38
C VAL A 259 -5.97 -1.64 -14.12
N GLY A 260 -5.39 -2.60 -13.38
CA GLY A 260 -4.75 -3.78 -13.98
C GLY A 260 -5.69 -4.54 -14.90
N PHE A 261 -6.94 -4.76 -14.47
CA PHE A 261 -7.96 -5.41 -15.28
C PHE A 261 -8.27 -4.61 -16.57
N VAL A 262 -8.50 -3.30 -16.46
CA VAL A 262 -8.82 -2.44 -17.62
C VAL A 262 -7.67 -2.42 -18.62
N LEU A 263 -6.42 -2.24 -18.18
CA LEU A 263 -5.26 -2.21 -19.07
C LEU A 263 -5.02 -3.57 -19.75
N ASN A 264 -5.12 -4.68 -19.01
CA ASN A 264 -4.97 -6.02 -19.58
C ASN A 264 -6.07 -6.31 -20.60
N SER A 265 -7.33 -5.99 -20.29
CA SER A 265 -8.44 -6.17 -21.24
C SER A 265 -8.26 -5.34 -22.50
N SER A 266 -7.79 -4.10 -22.36
CA SER A 266 -7.54 -3.22 -23.50
C SER A 266 -6.38 -3.68 -24.39
N LEU A 267 -5.40 -4.41 -23.83
CA LEU A 267 -4.25 -4.92 -24.59
C LEU A 267 -4.51 -6.29 -25.22
N LYS A 268 -5.43 -7.07 -24.70
CA LYS A 268 -5.71 -8.43 -25.15
C LYS A 268 -6.02 -8.51 -26.66
N ASP A 269 -6.74 -7.51 -27.17
CA ASP A 269 -7.13 -7.44 -28.59
C ASP A 269 -5.94 -7.14 -29.52
N PHE A 270 -4.83 -6.63 -28.99
CA PHE A 270 -3.62 -6.34 -29.76
C PHE A 270 -2.60 -7.50 -29.74
N GLY A 271 -2.73 -8.45 -28.83
CA GLY A 271 -1.91 -9.67 -28.73
C GLY A 271 -1.20 -9.85 -27.40
N ASP A 272 -0.92 -11.10 -27.06
CA ASP A 272 -0.40 -11.52 -25.76
C ASP A 272 1.00 -10.93 -25.42
N ILE A 273 1.79 -10.60 -26.43
CA ILE A 273 3.11 -9.98 -26.24
C ILE A 273 3.00 -8.63 -25.54
N TYR A 274 1.95 -7.86 -25.83
CA TYR A 274 1.71 -6.54 -25.20
C TYR A 274 1.22 -6.69 -23.75
N VAL A 275 0.43 -7.71 -23.45
CA VAL A 275 0.02 -8.04 -22.08
C VAL A 275 1.25 -8.46 -21.26
N SER A 276 2.14 -9.27 -21.86
CA SER A 276 3.40 -9.68 -21.21
C SER A 276 4.33 -8.47 -20.97
N ALA A 277 4.43 -7.57 -21.95
CA ALA A 277 5.17 -6.31 -21.79
C ALA A 277 4.60 -5.46 -20.64
N LEU A 278 3.27 -5.30 -20.57
CA LEU A 278 2.63 -4.58 -19.46
C LEU A 278 3.00 -5.16 -18.09
N THR A 279 3.08 -6.48 -17.96
CA THR A 279 3.49 -7.14 -16.71
C THR A 279 4.89 -6.71 -16.28
N ILE A 280 5.86 -6.64 -17.21
CA ILE A 280 7.21 -6.14 -16.95
C ILE A 280 7.16 -4.67 -16.52
N LEU A 281 6.38 -3.84 -17.23
CA LEU A 281 6.26 -2.41 -16.94
C LEU A 281 5.64 -2.17 -15.55
N GLN A 282 4.58 -2.88 -15.20
CA GLN A 282 3.94 -2.77 -13.88
C GLN A 282 4.86 -3.24 -12.75
N THR A 283 5.60 -4.32 -12.97
CA THR A 283 6.60 -4.79 -11.99
C THR A 283 7.71 -3.76 -11.81
N SER A 284 8.20 -3.18 -12.91
CA SER A 284 9.18 -2.09 -12.87
C SER A 284 8.67 -0.87 -12.09
N MET A 285 7.40 -0.51 -12.27
CA MET A 285 6.73 0.56 -11.53
C MET A 285 6.69 0.30 -10.02
N GLN A 286 6.52 -0.96 -9.61
CA GLN A 286 6.50 -1.33 -8.19
C GLN A 286 7.86 -1.07 -7.50
N PHE A 287 8.99 -1.25 -8.18
CA PHE A 287 10.31 -0.93 -7.62
C PHE A 287 10.46 0.52 -7.20
N ALA A 288 9.74 1.46 -7.84
CA ALA A 288 9.69 2.85 -7.41
C ALA A 288 8.63 3.10 -6.34
N SER A 289 7.45 2.50 -6.50
CA SER A 289 6.30 2.76 -5.62
C SER A 289 6.52 2.23 -4.20
N VAL A 290 7.17 1.07 -4.04
CA VAL A 290 7.43 0.42 -2.75
C VAL A 290 8.29 1.31 -1.82
N PRO A 291 9.47 1.81 -2.24
CA PRO A 291 10.26 2.73 -1.41
C PRO A 291 9.54 4.04 -1.08
N LEU A 292 8.81 4.61 -2.06
CA LEU A 292 8.04 5.84 -1.84
C LEU A 292 6.95 5.64 -0.78
N THR A 293 6.30 4.47 -0.79
CA THR A 293 5.28 4.13 0.23
C THR A 293 5.90 4.00 1.62
N GLY A 294 7.04 3.31 1.73
CA GLY A 294 7.77 3.20 2.99
C GLY A 294 8.25 4.56 3.50
N PHE A 295 8.77 5.40 2.60
CA PHE A 295 9.20 6.74 2.98
C PHE A 295 8.03 7.61 3.48
N ALA A 296 6.86 7.52 2.83
CA ALA A 296 5.65 8.20 3.27
C ALA A 296 5.21 7.78 4.68
N GLN A 297 5.25 6.48 4.98
CA GLN A 297 4.94 5.97 6.32
C GLN A 297 5.87 6.53 7.40
N GLY A 298 7.09 6.91 7.05
CA GLY A 298 8.04 7.54 7.96
C GLY A 298 7.78 9.03 8.21
N PHE A 299 7.49 9.83 7.17
CA PHE A 299 7.35 11.27 7.35
C PHE A 299 5.94 11.72 7.77
N ILE A 300 4.89 10.98 7.41
CA ILE A 300 3.49 11.31 7.78
C ILE A 300 3.33 11.55 9.29
N PRO A 301 3.82 10.67 10.19
CA PRO A 301 3.71 10.90 11.63
C PRO A 301 4.39 12.19 12.11
N ILE A 302 5.54 12.54 11.52
CA ILE A 302 6.29 13.77 11.87
C ILE A 302 5.46 14.99 11.52
N VAL A 303 4.92 15.02 10.30
CA VAL A 303 4.08 16.13 9.83
C VAL A 303 2.81 16.24 10.68
N SER A 304 2.10 15.13 10.89
CA SER A 304 0.84 15.10 11.64
C SER A 304 1.03 15.57 13.09
N TYR A 305 2.10 15.12 13.76
CA TYR A 305 2.42 15.54 15.11
C TYR A 305 2.71 17.06 15.19
N ASN A 306 3.62 17.56 14.33
CA ASN A 306 4.00 18.97 14.32
C ASN A 306 2.84 19.88 13.85
N TYR A 307 1.97 19.39 12.97
CA TYR A 307 0.74 20.08 12.61
C TYR A 307 -0.20 20.23 13.82
N GLY A 308 -0.36 19.15 14.60
CA GLY A 308 -1.12 19.19 15.84
C GLY A 308 -0.50 20.11 16.90
N HIS A 309 0.83 20.11 16.98
CA HIS A 309 1.59 20.95 17.92
C HIS A 309 1.63 22.45 17.56
N GLY A 310 1.25 22.81 16.32
CA GLY A 310 1.27 24.21 15.86
C GLY A 310 2.62 24.66 15.27
N ASP A 311 3.61 23.79 15.14
CA ASP A 311 4.93 24.16 14.62
C ASP A 311 4.95 24.18 13.08
N LYS A 312 4.64 25.35 12.52
CA LYS A 312 4.57 25.59 11.07
C LYS A 312 5.93 25.39 10.39
N GLN A 313 7.02 25.73 11.06
CA GLN A 313 8.35 25.65 10.46
C GLN A 313 8.78 24.20 10.32
N ARG A 314 8.58 23.36 11.33
CA ARG A 314 8.88 21.94 11.27
C ARG A 314 8.04 21.22 10.22
N VAL A 315 6.77 21.58 10.04
CA VAL A 315 5.91 21.05 8.96
C VAL A 315 6.49 21.38 7.58
N LYS A 316 6.93 22.64 7.35
CA LYS A 316 7.57 23.06 6.09
C LYS A 316 8.89 22.34 5.83
N ASP A 317 9.75 22.24 6.86
CA ASP A 317 11.06 21.59 6.75
C ASP A 317 10.91 20.09 6.43
N CYS A 318 9.99 19.41 7.11
CA CYS A 318 9.66 18.01 6.83
C CYS A 318 9.14 17.82 5.40
N PHE A 319 8.22 18.67 4.96
CA PHE A 319 7.71 18.65 3.59
C PHE A 319 8.82 18.85 2.56
N ARG A 320 9.69 19.85 2.76
CA ARG A 320 10.80 20.13 1.84
C ARG A 320 11.71 18.91 1.69
N ILE A 321 12.07 18.26 2.80
CA ILE A 321 12.90 17.05 2.79
C ILE A 321 12.14 15.92 2.07
N ALA A 322 10.88 15.69 2.41
CA ALA A 322 10.08 14.65 1.78
C ALA A 322 9.93 14.87 0.26
N LEU A 323 9.64 16.11 -0.16
CA LEU A 323 9.47 16.45 -1.57
C LEU A 323 10.77 16.20 -2.36
N ILE A 324 11.89 16.72 -1.88
CA ILE A 324 13.19 16.58 -2.55
C ILE A 324 13.58 15.09 -2.62
N THR A 325 13.49 14.37 -1.50
CA THR A 325 13.91 12.95 -1.45
C THR A 325 13.04 12.09 -2.35
N MET A 326 11.70 12.21 -2.25
CA MET A 326 10.78 11.39 -3.04
C MET A 326 10.85 11.73 -4.53
N PHE A 327 10.96 13.00 -4.87
CA PHE A 327 11.07 13.43 -6.27
C PHE A 327 12.40 12.98 -6.88
N SER A 328 13.54 13.26 -6.22
CA SER A 328 14.86 12.89 -6.76
C SER A 328 15.01 11.38 -6.89
N PHE A 329 14.60 10.61 -5.87
CA PHE A 329 14.66 9.15 -5.93
C PHE A 329 13.83 8.60 -7.09
N ASN A 330 12.57 9.05 -7.21
CA ASN A 330 11.67 8.60 -8.27
C ASN A 330 12.18 9.01 -9.65
N LEU A 331 12.61 10.27 -9.81
CA LEU A 331 13.12 10.78 -11.08
C LEU A 331 14.34 9.99 -11.56
N ILE A 332 15.32 9.78 -10.68
CA ILE A 332 16.54 9.03 -11.01
C ILE A 332 16.19 7.61 -11.41
N LEU A 333 15.34 6.92 -10.65
CA LEU A 333 14.98 5.53 -10.93
C LEU A 333 14.20 5.40 -12.25
N MET A 334 13.22 6.29 -12.49
CA MET A 334 12.46 6.28 -13.74
C MET A 334 13.34 6.61 -14.94
N LEU A 335 14.24 7.60 -14.84
CA LEU A 335 15.18 7.91 -15.90
C LEU A 335 16.11 6.73 -16.20
N LEU A 336 16.62 6.02 -15.21
CA LEU A 336 17.45 4.83 -15.43
C LEU A 336 16.66 3.75 -16.19
N MET A 337 15.41 3.49 -15.82
CA MET A 337 14.58 2.49 -16.52
C MET A 337 14.25 2.92 -17.96
N ILE A 338 13.95 4.20 -18.18
CA ILE A 338 13.65 4.76 -19.52
C ILE A 338 14.87 4.78 -20.43
N LEU A 339 16.07 5.04 -19.88
CA LEU A 339 17.31 5.07 -20.64
C LEU A 339 17.88 3.67 -20.94
N PHE A 340 17.59 2.70 -20.09
CA PHE A 340 18.07 1.32 -20.22
C PHE A 340 16.95 0.27 -20.25
N PRO A 341 15.91 0.44 -21.11
CA PRO A 341 14.72 -0.42 -21.08
C PRO A 341 15.03 -1.87 -21.44
N SER A 342 15.96 -2.11 -22.37
CA SER A 342 16.37 -3.47 -22.76
C SER A 342 17.10 -4.20 -21.63
N THR A 343 17.90 -3.51 -20.84
CA THR A 343 18.58 -4.10 -19.65
C THR A 343 17.56 -4.45 -18.58
N VAL A 344 16.55 -3.62 -18.37
CA VAL A 344 15.46 -3.93 -17.44
C VAL A 344 14.67 -5.14 -17.94
N ALA A 345 14.29 -5.16 -19.23
CA ALA A 345 13.54 -6.25 -19.83
C ALA A 345 14.31 -7.60 -19.78
N SER A 346 15.63 -7.58 -20.04
CA SER A 346 16.47 -8.79 -20.03
C SER A 346 16.62 -9.42 -18.64
N ALA A 347 16.33 -8.67 -17.57
CA ALA A 347 16.24 -9.23 -16.22
C ALA A 347 14.99 -10.11 -16.02
N PHE A 348 13.97 -9.97 -16.86
CA PHE A 348 12.69 -10.69 -16.76
C PHE A 348 12.54 -11.78 -17.82
N THR A 349 13.15 -11.63 -19.00
CA THR A 349 12.95 -12.53 -20.12
C THR A 349 14.18 -12.59 -21.03
N SER A 350 14.33 -13.72 -21.73
CA SER A 350 15.30 -13.91 -22.81
C SER A 350 14.66 -13.84 -24.21
N ASP A 351 13.33 -13.59 -24.29
CA ASP A 351 12.64 -13.47 -25.57
C ASP A 351 12.94 -12.09 -26.19
N GLU A 352 13.67 -12.12 -27.33
CA GLU A 352 14.08 -10.91 -28.05
C GLU A 352 12.90 -10.06 -28.52
N LYS A 353 11.79 -10.67 -28.93
CA LYS A 353 10.58 -9.94 -29.37
C LYS A 353 9.94 -9.19 -28.21
N LEU A 354 9.88 -9.84 -27.04
CA LEU A 354 9.35 -9.18 -25.84
C LEU A 354 10.28 -8.05 -25.35
N ILE A 355 11.61 -8.27 -25.40
CA ILE A 355 12.59 -7.23 -25.07
C ILE A 355 12.43 -6.02 -25.99
N GLU A 356 12.28 -6.23 -27.31
CA GLU A 356 12.07 -5.15 -28.27
C GLU A 356 10.73 -4.42 -28.03
N THR A 357 9.68 -5.17 -27.67
CA THR A 357 8.39 -4.57 -27.29
C THR A 357 8.52 -3.69 -26.06
N VAL A 358 9.19 -4.16 -25.00
CA VAL A 358 9.43 -3.39 -23.77
C VAL A 358 10.32 -2.16 -24.06
N ARG A 359 11.29 -2.26 -24.97
CA ARG A 359 12.19 -1.18 -25.33
C ARG A 359 11.47 0.10 -25.76
N TRP A 360 10.42 -0.01 -26.56
CA TRP A 360 9.67 1.16 -26.99
C TRP A 360 8.48 1.49 -26.07
N THR A 361 7.87 0.50 -25.42
CA THR A 361 6.71 0.73 -24.54
C THR A 361 7.11 1.34 -23.21
N MET A 362 8.27 0.97 -22.63
CA MET A 362 8.72 1.44 -21.33
C MET A 362 8.87 2.97 -21.24
N PRO A 363 9.51 3.67 -22.19
CA PRO A 363 9.56 5.14 -22.17
C PRO A 363 8.17 5.78 -22.26
N VAL A 364 7.27 5.20 -23.05
CA VAL A 364 5.89 5.70 -23.18
C VAL A 364 5.14 5.52 -21.87
N PHE A 365 5.18 4.34 -21.27
CA PHE A 365 4.43 4.01 -20.06
C PHE A 365 4.96 4.74 -18.81
N LEU A 366 6.28 4.74 -18.61
CA LEU A 366 6.92 5.35 -17.43
C LEU A 366 7.17 6.86 -17.56
N GLY A 367 6.98 7.45 -18.76
CA GLY A 367 7.28 8.86 -19.00
C GLY A 367 6.57 9.80 -18.02
N GLY A 368 5.27 9.60 -17.79
CA GLY A 368 4.49 10.37 -16.83
C GLY A 368 4.87 10.11 -15.37
N MET A 369 5.37 8.92 -15.08
CA MET A 369 5.83 8.55 -13.72
C MET A 369 7.13 9.27 -13.31
N THR A 370 7.87 9.90 -14.20
CA THR A 370 9.09 10.64 -13.82
C THR A 370 8.83 11.70 -12.75
N ILE A 371 7.67 12.34 -12.80
CA ILE A 371 7.24 13.37 -11.83
C ILE A 371 6.31 12.83 -10.72
N PHE A 372 6.07 11.53 -10.69
CA PHE A 372 5.15 10.90 -9.71
C PHE A 372 5.58 11.11 -8.24
N GLY A 373 6.89 11.25 -7.99
CA GLY A 373 7.40 11.58 -6.67
C GLY A 373 6.84 12.89 -6.09
N LEU A 374 6.55 13.90 -6.95
CA LEU A 374 5.86 15.14 -6.53
C LEU A 374 4.44 14.86 -6.06
N GLN A 375 3.67 14.09 -6.85
CA GLN A 375 2.32 13.71 -6.48
C GLN A 375 2.30 12.95 -5.15
N ARG A 376 3.18 11.96 -5.00
CA ARG A 376 3.22 11.14 -3.77
C ARG A 376 3.55 11.98 -2.54
N ALA A 377 4.51 12.92 -2.63
CA ALA A 377 4.83 13.82 -1.54
C ALA A 377 3.63 14.71 -1.19
N CYS A 378 3.02 15.40 -2.17
CA CYS A 378 1.91 16.30 -1.94
C CYS A 378 0.64 15.59 -1.46
N GLN A 379 0.30 14.44 -2.06
CA GLN A 379 -0.86 13.62 -1.67
C GLN A 379 -0.75 13.13 -0.22
N ASN A 380 0.40 12.60 0.16
CA ASN A 380 0.61 12.13 1.54
C ASN A 380 0.66 13.29 2.55
N MET A 381 1.06 14.49 2.12
CA MET A 381 0.95 15.69 2.96
C MET A 381 -0.50 16.07 3.22
N PHE A 382 -1.41 16.00 2.24
CA PHE A 382 -2.83 16.21 2.48
C PHE A 382 -3.39 15.22 3.51
N VAL A 383 -2.98 13.96 3.45
CA VAL A 383 -3.36 12.95 4.46
C VAL A 383 -2.78 13.31 5.83
N ALA A 384 -1.50 13.63 5.91
CA ALA A 384 -0.82 14.00 7.15
C ALA A 384 -1.39 15.25 7.82
N LEU A 385 -1.88 16.20 7.03
CA LEU A 385 -2.52 17.44 7.49
C LEU A 385 -4.04 17.28 7.72
N GLY A 386 -4.59 16.07 7.61
CA GLY A 386 -6.01 15.79 7.85
C GLY A 386 -6.96 16.36 6.79
N GLN A 387 -6.49 16.64 5.57
CA GLN A 387 -7.26 17.25 4.49
C GLN A 387 -8.03 16.21 3.66
N ALA A 388 -9.05 15.57 4.27
CA ALA A 388 -9.78 14.45 3.69
C ALA A 388 -10.36 14.73 2.30
N LYS A 389 -11.12 15.83 2.13
CA LYS A 389 -11.80 16.15 0.86
C LYS A 389 -10.83 16.29 -0.31
N ILE A 390 -9.74 17.03 -0.11
CA ILE A 390 -8.73 17.29 -1.14
C ILE A 390 -8.00 15.99 -1.48
N SER A 391 -7.68 15.20 -0.47
CA SER A 391 -7.01 13.92 -0.64
C SER A 391 -7.84 12.93 -1.47
N ILE A 392 -9.16 12.84 -1.22
CA ILE A 392 -10.09 12.00 -1.99
C ILE A 392 -10.16 12.45 -3.46
N ILE A 393 -10.32 13.75 -3.71
CA ILE A 393 -10.40 14.30 -5.07
C ILE A 393 -9.15 13.93 -5.86
N ASN A 394 -7.96 14.08 -5.28
CA ASN A 394 -6.70 13.73 -5.95
C ASN A 394 -6.56 12.22 -6.20
N ALA A 395 -7.02 11.37 -5.26
CA ALA A 395 -7.00 9.92 -5.44
C ALA A 395 -7.91 9.47 -6.60
N LEU A 396 -9.12 10.02 -6.68
CA LEU A 396 -10.08 9.74 -7.75
C LEU A 396 -9.62 10.29 -9.10
N LEU A 397 -9.02 11.50 -9.12
CA LEU A 397 -8.57 12.15 -10.34
C LEU A 397 -7.63 11.26 -11.14
N ARG A 398 -6.62 10.68 -10.49
CA ARG A 398 -5.58 9.88 -11.16
C ARG A 398 -6.15 8.61 -11.79
N LYS A 399 -6.81 7.79 -10.99
CA LYS A 399 -7.15 6.41 -11.40
C LYS A 399 -8.53 6.30 -12.03
N VAL A 400 -9.53 6.96 -11.47
CA VAL A 400 -10.92 6.81 -11.91
C VAL A 400 -11.27 7.82 -13.00
N ILE A 401 -10.91 9.09 -12.81
CA ILE A 401 -11.33 10.18 -13.71
C ILE A 401 -10.44 10.25 -14.96
N LEU A 402 -9.13 10.03 -14.82
CA LEU A 402 -8.19 10.14 -15.92
C LEU A 402 -7.86 8.77 -16.53
N LEU A 403 -7.28 7.85 -15.76
CA LEU A 403 -6.69 6.65 -16.31
C LEU A 403 -7.72 5.74 -16.99
N ILE A 404 -8.81 5.38 -16.31
CA ILE A 404 -9.80 4.46 -16.87
C ILE A 404 -10.42 4.99 -18.16
N PRO A 405 -10.91 6.24 -18.25
CA PRO A 405 -11.42 6.78 -19.52
C PRO A 405 -10.35 6.86 -20.59
N LEU A 406 -9.12 7.30 -20.27
CA LEU A 406 -8.04 7.38 -21.26
C LEU A 406 -7.64 6.00 -21.78
N ALA A 407 -7.57 4.97 -20.92
CA ALA A 407 -7.25 3.61 -21.31
C ALA A 407 -8.30 2.97 -22.24
N LEU A 408 -9.55 3.44 -22.18
CA LEU A 408 -10.63 3.01 -23.09
C LEU A 408 -10.70 3.85 -24.38
N ILE A 409 -10.38 5.13 -24.32
CA ILE A 409 -10.54 6.07 -25.46
C ILE A 409 -9.31 6.08 -26.34
N LEU A 410 -8.10 6.22 -25.77
CA LEU A 410 -6.86 6.40 -26.56
C LEU A 410 -6.53 5.23 -27.49
N PRO A 411 -6.83 3.96 -27.17
CA PRO A 411 -6.58 2.86 -28.11
C PRO A 411 -7.29 3.00 -29.44
N HIS A 412 -8.45 3.66 -29.48
CA HIS A 412 -9.19 3.91 -30.72
C HIS A 412 -8.46 4.86 -31.69
N TYR A 413 -7.60 5.75 -31.16
CA TYR A 413 -6.87 6.74 -31.94
C TYR A 413 -5.40 6.39 -32.16
N MET A 414 -4.78 5.70 -31.20
CA MET A 414 -3.34 5.45 -31.17
C MET A 414 -3.00 3.95 -31.14
N GLY A 415 -3.98 3.07 -31.26
CA GLY A 415 -3.76 1.63 -31.15
C GLY A 415 -3.15 1.24 -29.81
N VAL A 416 -2.27 0.24 -29.82
CA VAL A 416 -1.62 -0.29 -28.61
C VAL A 416 -0.83 0.78 -27.84
N THR A 417 -0.24 1.75 -28.55
CA THR A 417 0.49 2.86 -27.90
C THR A 417 -0.43 3.70 -27.01
N GLY A 418 -1.72 3.84 -27.41
CA GLY A 418 -2.72 4.55 -26.63
C GLY A 418 -2.97 3.96 -25.26
N VAL A 419 -2.92 2.62 -25.11
CA VAL A 419 -3.09 1.95 -23.81
C VAL A 419 -1.94 2.32 -22.86
N TYR A 420 -0.70 2.26 -23.34
CA TYR A 420 0.46 2.63 -22.52
C TYR A 420 0.53 4.14 -22.25
N ALA A 421 0.19 4.96 -23.22
CA ALA A 421 0.16 6.42 -23.07
C ALA A 421 -0.91 6.88 -22.05
N ALA A 422 -2.01 6.13 -21.88
CA ALA A 422 -3.05 6.43 -20.91
C ALA A 422 -2.50 6.53 -19.47
N GLU A 423 -1.63 5.60 -19.06
CA GLU A 423 -0.98 5.65 -17.74
C GLU A 423 -0.08 6.89 -17.62
N ALA A 424 0.78 7.13 -18.62
CA ALA A 424 1.70 8.26 -18.59
C ALA A 424 0.99 9.63 -18.56
N ILE A 425 -0.05 9.81 -19.36
CA ILE A 425 -0.84 11.05 -19.40
C ILE A 425 -1.59 11.25 -18.09
N SER A 426 -2.21 10.18 -17.56
CA SER A 426 -2.91 10.22 -16.29
C SER A 426 -1.98 10.58 -15.13
N ASP A 427 -0.81 9.93 -15.05
CA ASP A 427 0.17 10.17 -14.01
C ASP A 427 0.75 11.58 -14.07
N ALA A 428 1.15 12.04 -15.24
CA ALA A 428 1.66 13.40 -15.43
C ALA A 428 0.61 14.45 -15.07
N THR A 429 -0.61 14.31 -15.59
CA THR A 429 -1.71 15.26 -15.32
C THR A 429 -2.06 15.30 -13.85
N ALA A 430 -2.21 14.11 -13.22
CA ALA A 430 -2.51 14.03 -11.79
C ALA A 430 -1.37 14.60 -10.92
N ALA A 431 -0.11 14.36 -11.29
CA ALA A 431 1.04 14.91 -10.58
C ALA A 431 1.07 16.43 -10.64
N ILE A 432 0.84 17.02 -11.81
CA ILE A 432 0.78 18.47 -12.00
C ILE A 432 -0.39 19.06 -11.21
N CYS A 433 -1.60 18.52 -11.39
CA CYS A 433 -2.81 19.02 -10.70
C CYS A 433 -2.67 18.92 -9.17
N CYS A 434 -2.20 17.77 -8.65
CA CYS A 434 -2.02 17.58 -7.21
C CYS A 434 -0.98 18.56 -6.65
N THR A 435 0.13 18.76 -7.35
CA THR A 435 1.21 19.65 -6.94
C THR A 435 0.77 21.10 -6.92
N LEU A 436 0.13 21.58 -8.00
CA LEU A 436 -0.40 22.95 -8.08
C LEU A 436 -1.47 23.21 -6.98
N LEU A 437 -2.39 22.25 -6.80
CA LEU A 437 -3.40 22.34 -5.77
C LEU A 437 -2.78 22.36 -4.35
N PHE A 438 -1.71 21.58 -4.14
CA PHE A 438 -1.00 21.56 -2.87
C PHE A 438 -0.36 22.91 -2.57
N PHE A 439 0.43 23.46 -3.48
CA PHE A 439 1.09 24.76 -3.26
C PHE A 439 0.09 25.91 -3.09
N TRP A 440 -1.08 25.82 -3.72
CA TRP A 440 -2.14 26.80 -3.51
C TRP A 440 -2.83 26.67 -2.14
N GLN A 441 -3.04 25.44 -1.66
CA GLN A 441 -3.75 25.18 -0.39
C GLN A 441 -2.81 25.19 0.83
N PHE A 442 -1.56 24.80 0.68
CA PHE A 442 -0.64 24.62 1.80
C PHE A 442 -0.45 25.87 2.66
N PRO A 443 -0.26 27.10 2.08
CA PRO A 443 -0.19 28.32 2.89
C PRO A 443 -1.49 28.58 3.70
N LYS A 444 -2.65 28.28 3.10
CA LYS A 444 -3.95 28.45 3.75
C LYS A 444 -4.16 27.47 4.92
N ILE A 445 -3.67 26.22 4.73
CA ILE A 445 -3.72 25.20 5.79
C ILE A 445 -2.82 25.60 6.95
N LEU A 446 -1.58 26.02 6.65
CA LEU A 446 -0.64 26.51 7.67
C LEU A 446 -1.15 27.77 8.38
N GLY A 447 -1.87 28.66 7.67
CA GLY A 447 -2.49 29.86 8.27
C GLY A 447 -3.53 29.52 9.34
N LYS A 448 -4.18 28.36 9.26
CA LYS A 448 -5.17 27.88 10.24
C LYS A 448 -4.56 27.18 11.46
N MET A 449 -3.26 26.90 11.46
CA MET A 449 -2.56 26.34 12.62
C MET A 449 -2.52 27.43 13.72
N LYS A 450 -3.01 27.05 14.90
CA LYS A 450 -3.00 27.90 16.10
C LYS A 450 -1.65 27.85 16.78
#